data_76e5afeacadb6f89f1be876391e9b6f9
#
_entry.id   76e5afeacadb6f89f1be876391e9b6f9
#
_cell.length_a   1.000
_cell.length_b   1.000
_cell.length_c   1.000
_cell.angle_alpha   90.00
_cell.angle_beta   90.00
_cell.angle_gamma   90.00
#
_symmetry.space_group_name_H-M   'P 1'
#
loop_
_entity.id
_entity.type
_entity.pdbx_description
1 polymer ?
#
loop_
_entity_poly.entity_id
_entity_poly.type
_entity_poly.pdbx_seq_one_letter_code
_entity_poly.pdbx_strand_id
1 'polypeptide(L)'
;MSSTVRQARADDYDDVVAFVEEVWSDRDTAEYIPAVFRDWVASDGPDQRTVVATVDGTTVGLCQGVILSDHEAWLQGIRVDPAHRGEGHGLAMVEDLLDWAADGGATVARNMVFSWNDAGLGQSIAAGFEPTCSFRWASPDPREATPSLSVTDDPTVAWTYWTDSDARTALSGLALDREQSWALSELTRDDLRILADEEAVFAVTDGGTRATACRARVTRDPGDDVRLAEYAVGAWDGADAAAALFDAIRDDAAALGVDRTRVLIPETPRHVAQAAAVRGDTSDWPTFVCSADLT
;
A
#
# COMPACT_ATOMS: atom_id res chain seq x y z
N MET A 1 -10.28 1.77 35.17
CA MET A 1 -10.55 0.75 34.12
C MET A 1 -9.23 0.09 33.77
N SER A 2 -9.21 -1.23 33.67
CA SER A 2 -7.98 -1.95 33.30
C SER A 2 -7.92 -2.06 31.76
N SER A 3 -6.94 -1.39 31.15
CA SER A 3 -6.67 -1.49 29.71
C SER A 3 -5.50 -2.45 29.46
N THR A 4 -5.62 -3.33 28.47
CA THR A 4 -4.54 -4.24 28.08
C THR A 4 -4.49 -4.39 26.56
N VAL A 5 -3.27 -4.53 26.02
CA VAL A 5 -3.04 -4.97 24.64
C VAL A 5 -2.73 -6.47 24.67
N ARG A 6 -3.31 -7.22 23.74
CA ARG A 6 -3.04 -8.65 23.58
C ARG A 6 -3.24 -9.08 22.14
N GLN A 7 -2.73 -10.24 21.80
CA GLN A 7 -3.02 -10.86 20.51
C GLN A 7 -4.53 -11.09 20.34
N ALA A 8 -5.04 -10.81 19.14
CA ALA A 8 -6.44 -11.00 18.78
C ALA A 8 -6.84 -12.49 18.78
N ARG A 9 -8.12 -12.74 18.94
CA ARG A 9 -8.72 -14.07 18.90
C ARG A 9 -9.96 -14.05 18.02
N ALA A 10 -10.36 -15.20 17.51
CA ALA A 10 -11.56 -15.30 16.70
C ALA A 10 -12.84 -14.79 17.40
N ASP A 11 -12.89 -14.92 18.73
CA ASP A 11 -14.01 -14.48 19.57
C ASP A 11 -14.10 -12.96 19.70
N ASP A 12 -13.06 -12.19 19.33
CA ASP A 12 -13.07 -10.73 19.33
C ASP A 12 -13.86 -10.15 18.13
N TYR A 13 -14.26 -10.98 17.18
CA TYR A 13 -14.89 -10.56 15.92
C TYR A 13 -16.11 -9.68 16.11
N ASP A 14 -17.04 -10.09 16.99
CA ASP A 14 -18.30 -9.40 17.16
C ASP A 14 -18.09 -8.00 17.78
N ASP A 15 -17.18 -7.87 18.74
CA ASP A 15 -16.80 -6.58 19.32
C ASP A 15 -16.12 -5.68 18.26
N VAL A 16 -15.19 -6.25 17.46
CA VAL A 16 -14.49 -5.52 16.40
C VAL A 16 -15.47 -4.99 15.37
N VAL A 17 -16.38 -5.81 14.86
CA VAL A 17 -17.38 -5.39 13.88
C VAL A 17 -18.25 -4.26 14.43
N ALA A 18 -18.66 -4.36 15.68
CA ALA A 18 -19.54 -3.37 16.30
C ALA A 18 -18.97 -1.94 16.28
N PHE A 19 -17.66 -1.77 16.55
CA PHE A 19 -17.08 -0.43 16.57
C PHE A 19 -16.50 0.02 15.22
N VAL A 20 -16.00 -0.89 14.36
CA VAL A 20 -15.40 -0.46 13.09
C VAL A 20 -16.41 0.14 12.11
N GLU A 21 -17.66 -0.32 12.15
CA GLU A 21 -18.75 0.25 11.35
C GLU A 21 -19.02 1.73 11.68
N GLU A 22 -18.67 2.17 12.89
CA GLU A 22 -18.83 3.56 13.33
C GLU A 22 -17.64 4.46 13.00
N VAL A 23 -16.46 3.88 12.70
CA VAL A 23 -15.19 4.63 12.58
C VAL A 23 -15.22 5.62 11.43
N TRP A 24 -15.78 5.25 10.27
CA TRP A 24 -15.89 6.09 9.09
C TRP A 24 -17.33 6.19 8.54
N SER A 25 -18.30 6.14 9.43
CA SER A 25 -19.74 6.20 9.09
C SER A 25 -20.14 7.48 8.32
N ASP A 26 -19.31 8.52 8.35
CA ASP A 26 -19.50 9.79 7.64
C ASP A 26 -18.83 9.81 6.25
N ARG A 27 -18.25 8.70 5.79
CA ARG A 27 -17.52 8.61 4.52
C ARG A 27 -18.07 7.50 3.64
N ASP A 28 -18.01 7.76 2.35
CA ASP A 28 -18.34 6.77 1.31
C ASP A 28 -17.14 5.83 1.06
N THR A 29 -16.67 5.20 2.14
CA THR A 29 -15.56 4.25 2.10
C THR A 29 -16.01 2.98 2.82
N ALA A 30 -16.05 1.86 2.11
CA ALA A 30 -16.42 0.58 2.68
C ALA A 30 -15.37 0.16 3.74
N GLU A 31 -15.86 -0.23 4.93
CA GLU A 31 -15.00 -0.80 5.96
C GLU A 31 -14.67 -2.27 5.61
N TYR A 32 -13.40 -2.57 5.45
CA TYR A 32 -12.93 -3.88 4.99
C TYR A 32 -12.58 -4.84 6.15
N ILE A 33 -12.37 -4.33 7.36
CA ILE A 33 -11.95 -5.13 8.53
C ILE A 33 -12.86 -6.33 8.79
N PRO A 34 -14.20 -6.21 8.73
CA PRO A 34 -15.07 -7.38 8.93
C PRO A 34 -14.81 -8.53 7.96
N ALA A 35 -14.40 -8.21 6.73
CA ALA A 35 -14.11 -9.22 5.70
C ALA A 35 -12.78 -9.94 5.94
N VAL A 36 -11.77 -9.25 6.50
CA VAL A 36 -10.39 -9.77 6.61
C VAL A 36 -10.01 -10.22 8.04
N PHE A 37 -10.71 -9.79 9.07
CA PHE A 37 -10.33 -10.02 10.48
C PHE A 37 -10.07 -11.50 10.80
N ARG A 38 -10.98 -12.39 10.37
CA ARG A 38 -10.86 -13.83 10.67
C ARG A 38 -9.65 -14.45 9.98
N ASP A 39 -9.35 -14.01 8.75
CA ASP A 39 -8.20 -14.48 8.01
C ASP A 39 -6.91 -13.96 8.65
N TRP A 40 -6.89 -12.70 9.11
CA TRP A 40 -5.77 -12.12 9.84
C TRP A 40 -5.45 -12.93 11.10
N VAL A 41 -6.46 -13.17 11.95
CA VAL A 41 -6.27 -13.96 13.18
C VAL A 41 -5.85 -15.40 12.88
N ALA A 42 -6.35 -15.99 11.80
CA ALA A 42 -6.01 -17.36 11.42
C ALA A 42 -4.58 -17.47 10.83
N SER A 43 -4.08 -16.40 10.22
CA SER A 43 -2.73 -16.34 9.63
C SER A 43 -1.67 -15.78 10.59
N ASP A 44 -2.04 -15.35 11.81
CA ASP A 44 -1.07 -14.89 12.81
C ASP A 44 0.01 -15.95 13.08
N GLY A 45 1.25 -15.50 13.11
CA GLY A 45 2.43 -16.37 13.22
C GLY A 45 3.70 -15.55 13.43
N PRO A 46 4.86 -16.04 13.01
CA PRO A 46 6.12 -15.30 13.16
C PRO A 46 6.14 -14.00 12.35
N ASP A 47 5.50 -14.00 11.18
CA ASP A 47 5.57 -12.89 10.23
C ASP A 47 4.31 -12.01 10.21
N GLN A 48 3.28 -12.37 10.99
CA GLN A 48 2.07 -11.57 11.16
C GLN A 48 1.60 -11.60 12.60
N ARG A 49 1.12 -10.46 13.09
CA ARG A 49 0.57 -10.32 14.43
C ARG A 49 -0.59 -9.33 14.44
N THR A 50 -1.76 -9.83 14.77
CA THR A 50 -2.95 -9.01 14.99
C THR A 50 -3.15 -8.80 16.48
N VAL A 51 -3.27 -7.54 16.91
CA VAL A 51 -3.48 -7.18 18.32
C VAL A 51 -4.77 -6.42 18.52
N VAL A 52 -5.32 -6.56 19.71
CA VAL A 52 -6.49 -5.81 20.17
C VAL A 52 -6.20 -5.10 21.48
N ALA A 53 -6.77 -3.93 21.65
CA ALA A 53 -6.87 -3.25 22.95
C ALA A 53 -8.20 -3.62 23.59
N THR A 54 -8.16 -3.94 24.91
CA THR A 54 -9.38 -4.27 25.66
C THR A 54 -9.52 -3.37 26.89
N VAL A 55 -10.76 -3.00 27.23
CA VAL A 55 -11.13 -2.27 28.44
C VAL A 55 -12.16 -3.09 29.20
N ASP A 56 -11.85 -3.46 30.43
CA ASP A 56 -12.71 -4.29 31.30
C ASP A 56 -13.22 -5.58 30.61
N GLY A 57 -12.39 -6.13 29.67
CA GLY A 57 -12.66 -7.37 28.94
C GLY A 57 -13.35 -7.21 27.57
N THR A 58 -13.81 -6.02 27.22
CA THR A 58 -14.41 -5.69 25.91
C THR A 58 -13.33 -5.20 24.96
N THR A 59 -13.35 -5.65 23.71
CA THR A 59 -12.42 -5.20 22.67
C THR A 59 -12.81 -3.80 22.16
N VAL A 60 -11.88 -2.85 22.23
CA VAL A 60 -12.09 -1.43 21.89
C VAL A 60 -11.11 -0.92 20.82
N GLY A 61 -10.20 -1.75 20.36
CA GLY A 61 -9.26 -1.38 19.31
C GLY A 61 -8.62 -2.57 18.65
N LEU A 62 -8.11 -2.36 17.45
CA LEU A 62 -7.48 -3.36 16.59
C LEU A 62 -6.30 -2.74 15.83
N CYS A 63 -5.22 -3.49 15.65
CA CYS A 63 -4.13 -3.19 14.72
C CYS A 63 -3.45 -4.48 14.27
N GLN A 64 -2.86 -4.51 13.06
CA GLN A 64 -2.06 -5.62 12.57
C GLN A 64 -0.67 -5.14 12.17
N GLY A 65 0.35 -5.94 12.51
CA GLY A 65 1.72 -5.85 12.01
C GLY A 65 2.04 -7.03 11.10
N VAL A 66 2.83 -6.78 10.05
CA VAL A 66 3.31 -7.76 9.07
C VAL A 66 4.80 -7.54 8.85
N ILE A 67 5.61 -8.59 8.88
CA ILE A 67 7.00 -8.55 8.43
C ILE A 67 7.00 -8.73 6.91
N LEU A 68 7.54 -7.76 6.18
CA LEU A 68 7.58 -7.79 4.71
C LEU A 68 8.91 -8.36 4.18
N SER A 69 10.00 -8.16 4.94
CA SER A 69 11.34 -8.65 4.60
C SER A 69 12.18 -8.77 5.88
N ASP A 70 13.43 -9.22 5.75
CA ASP A 70 14.37 -9.37 6.88
C ASP A 70 14.57 -8.07 7.68
N HIS A 71 14.19 -6.91 7.14
CA HIS A 71 14.41 -5.61 7.77
C HIS A 71 13.20 -4.66 7.73
N GLU A 72 12.10 -5.04 7.09
CA GLU A 72 10.92 -4.19 6.93
C GLU A 72 9.69 -4.77 7.61
N ALA A 73 8.97 -3.95 8.36
CA ALA A 73 7.66 -4.26 8.89
C ALA A 73 6.60 -3.25 8.39
N TRP A 74 5.36 -3.69 8.33
CA TRP A 74 4.22 -2.87 7.95
C TRP A 74 3.11 -2.95 8.99
N LEU A 75 2.61 -1.79 9.44
CA LEU A 75 1.50 -1.68 10.36
C LEU A 75 0.26 -1.21 9.63
N GLN A 76 -0.86 -1.91 9.81
CA GLN A 76 -2.10 -1.64 9.09
C GLN A 76 -3.35 -1.85 9.93
N GLY A 77 -4.48 -1.39 9.40
CA GLY A 77 -5.80 -1.70 9.95
C GLY A 77 -6.10 -1.10 11.31
N ILE A 78 -5.35 -0.08 11.74
CA ILE A 78 -5.58 0.50 13.07
C ILE A 78 -6.98 1.12 13.18
N ARG A 79 -7.75 0.65 14.15
CA ARG A 79 -9.07 1.16 14.52
C ARG A 79 -9.17 1.26 16.02
N VAL A 80 -9.83 2.29 16.51
CA VAL A 80 -10.19 2.47 17.92
C VAL A 80 -11.65 2.89 17.98
N ASP A 81 -12.41 2.23 18.83
CA ASP A 81 -13.81 2.56 19.13
C ASP A 81 -13.94 4.07 19.38
N PRO A 82 -14.84 4.78 18.67
CA PRO A 82 -15.06 6.21 18.86
C PRO A 82 -15.31 6.61 20.34
N ALA A 83 -15.96 5.74 21.11
CA ALA A 83 -16.24 5.98 22.53
C ALA A 83 -14.97 5.92 23.43
N HIS A 84 -13.89 5.31 22.94
CA HIS A 84 -12.62 5.10 23.66
C HIS A 84 -11.43 5.85 23.04
N ARG A 85 -11.69 6.79 22.13
CA ARG A 85 -10.63 7.61 21.53
C ARG A 85 -10.02 8.57 22.55
N GLY A 86 -8.74 8.91 22.35
CA GLY A 86 -8.01 9.83 23.24
C GLY A 86 -7.52 9.22 24.54
N GLU A 87 -7.76 7.91 24.76
CA GLU A 87 -7.35 7.18 25.96
C GLU A 87 -6.00 6.43 25.80
N GLY A 88 -5.32 6.59 24.64
CA GLY A 88 -4.00 6.01 24.40
C GLY A 88 -4.01 4.58 23.82
N HIS A 89 -5.17 3.96 23.59
CA HIS A 89 -5.27 2.58 23.12
C HIS A 89 -4.57 2.36 21.76
N GLY A 90 -4.75 3.30 20.82
CA GLY A 90 -4.09 3.21 19.53
C GLY A 90 -2.57 3.26 19.64
N LEU A 91 -2.04 4.15 20.49
CA LEU A 91 -0.59 4.24 20.73
C LEU A 91 -0.06 2.94 21.36
N ALA A 92 -0.71 2.41 22.38
CA ALA A 92 -0.29 1.19 23.04
C ALA A 92 -0.26 -0.04 22.10
N MET A 93 -1.22 -0.15 21.16
CA MET A 93 -1.21 -1.21 20.15
C MET A 93 -0.05 -1.04 19.16
N VAL A 94 0.23 0.19 18.73
CA VAL A 94 1.36 0.46 17.82
C VAL A 94 2.69 0.16 18.51
N GLU A 95 2.89 0.59 19.77
CA GLU A 95 4.09 0.30 20.55
C GLU A 95 4.33 -1.22 20.69
N ASP A 96 3.28 -2.02 21.03
CA ASP A 96 3.38 -3.50 21.09
C ASP A 96 3.83 -4.11 19.75
N LEU A 97 3.33 -3.58 18.64
CA LEU A 97 3.70 -4.06 17.31
C LEU A 97 5.08 -3.59 16.86
N LEU A 98 5.54 -2.41 17.25
CA LEU A 98 6.91 -1.94 16.98
C LEU A 98 7.93 -2.80 17.74
N ASP A 99 7.67 -3.09 19.02
CA ASP A 99 8.50 -3.98 19.83
C ASP A 99 8.54 -5.39 19.20
N TRP A 100 7.40 -5.95 18.81
CA TRP A 100 7.32 -7.23 18.13
C TRP A 100 8.09 -7.25 16.80
N ALA A 101 7.98 -6.20 16.01
CA ALA A 101 8.69 -6.10 14.72
C ALA A 101 10.22 -6.02 14.93
N ALA A 102 10.67 -5.22 15.90
CA ALA A 102 12.08 -5.13 16.28
C ALA A 102 12.64 -6.48 16.79
N ASP A 103 11.89 -7.18 17.65
CA ASP A 103 12.23 -8.52 18.12
C ASP A 103 12.31 -9.54 16.96
N GLY A 104 11.50 -9.35 15.91
CA GLY A 104 11.51 -10.12 14.65
C GLY A 104 12.67 -9.77 13.71
N GLY A 105 13.47 -8.75 14.02
CA GLY A 105 14.63 -8.32 13.23
C GLY A 105 14.38 -7.14 12.29
N ALA A 106 13.16 -6.62 12.22
CA ALA A 106 12.89 -5.42 11.43
C ALA A 106 13.67 -4.22 11.97
N THR A 107 14.24 -3.43 11.07
CA THR A 107 14.96 -2.19 11.40
C THR A 107 14.14 -0.95 11.04
N VAL A 108 13.07 -1.11 10.29
CA VAL A 108 12.11 -0.06 9.94
C VAL A 108 10.70 -0.60 9.95
N ALA A 109 9.79 0.13 10.56
CA ALA A 109 8.37 -0.10 10.42
C ALA A 109 7.73 1.04 9.63
N ARG A 110 6.76 0.70 8.77
CA ARG A 110 6.02 1.69 7.97
C ARG A 110 4.52 1.52 8.12
N ASN A 111 3.80 2.58 7.86
CA ASN A 111 2.36 2.56 7.72
C ASN A 111 1.92 3.51 6.60
N MET A 112 0.66 3.42 6.24
CA MET A 112 0.03 4.29 5.26
C MET A 112 -1.15 5.02 5.90
N VAL A 113 -1.20 6.34 5.67
CA VAL A 113 -2.30 7.17 6.17
C VAL A 113 -2.83 8.05 5.04
N PHE A 114 -4.13 8.03 4.83
CA PHE A 114 -4.78 8.96 3.91
C PHE A 114 -4.57 10.41 4.37
N SER A 115 -4.24 11.32 3.46
CA SER A 115 -3.90 12.71 3.78
C SER A 115 -5.05 13.49 4.46
N TRP A 116 -6.28 13.04 4.32
CA TRP A 116 -7.46 13.61 5.00
C TRP A 116 -7.69 13.06 6.42
N ASN A 117 -6.96 12.02 6.84
CA ASN A 117 -7.13 11.38 8.14
C ASN A 117 -6.22 12.01 9.20
N ASP A 118 -6.57 13.21 9.65
CA ASP A 118 -5.81 13.96 10.64
C ASP A 118 -5.55 13.17 11.93
N ALA A 119 -6.54 12.38 12.36
CA ALA A 119 -6.41 11.54 13.56
C ALA A 119 -5.36 10.45 13.37
N GLY A 120 -5.35 9.78 12.21
CA GLY A 120 -4.35 8.77 11.90
C GLY A 120 -2.96 9.37 11.74
N LEU A 121 -2.85 10.54 11.11
CA LEU A 121 -1.56 11.27 10.99
C LEU A 121 -1.02 11.66 12.37
N GLY A 122 -1.87 12.27 13.22
CA GLY A 122 -1.49 12.65 14.58
C GLY A 122 -1.05 11.45 15.41
N GLN A 123 -1.73 10.32 15.28
CA GLN A 123 -1.36 9.08 15.97
C GLN A 123 -0.03 8.50 15.46
N SER A 124 0.21 8.48 14.14
CA SER A 124 1.50 8.03 13.59
C SER A 124 2.65 8.86 14.14
N ILE A 125 2.53 10.18 14.15
CA ILE A 125 3.55 11.08 14.73
C ILE A 125 3.74 10.81 16.23
N ALA A 126 2.65 10.63 16.98
CA ALA A 126 2.74 10.35 18.42
C ALA A 126 3.43 9.00 18.73
N ALA A 127 3.35 8.04 17.80
CA ALA A 127 4.01 6.74 17.89
C ALA A 127 5.46 6.75 17.35
N GLY A 128 6.02 7.92 17.00
CA GLY A 128 7.40 8.07 16.56
C GLY A 128 7.61 7.85 15.06
N PHE A 129 6.54 7.76 14.26
CA PHE A 129 6.69 7.72 12.80
C PHE A 129 6.96 9.13 12.25
N GLU A 130 7.78 9.18 11.20
CA GLU A 130 8.04 10.39 10.42
C GLU A 130 7.52 10.23 8.99
N PRO A 131 6.96 11.29 8.36
CA PRO A 131 6.55 11.24 6.97
C PRO A 131 7.74 10.93 6.05
N THR A 132 7.61 9.91 5.21
CA THR A 132 8.68 9.42 4.33
C THR A 132 8.43 9.79 2.89
N CYS A 133 7.25 9.48 2.36
CA CYS A 133 6.87 9.83 1.00
C CYS A 133 5.36 10.01 0.87
N SER A 134 4.94 10.48 -0.29
CA SER A 134 3.54 10.55 -0.67
C SER A 134 3.33 10.02 -2.07
N PHE A 135 2.20 9.36 -2.27
CA PHE A 135 1.82 8.80 -3.55
C PHE A 135 0.35 9.07 -3.86
N ARG A 136 -0.01 8.82 -5.10
CA ARG A 136 -1.38 8.87 -5.61
C ARG A 136 -1.66 7.64 -6.45
N TRP A 137 -2.90 7.26 -6.54
CA TRP A 137 -3.32 6.23 -7.48
C TRP A 137 -3.65 6.87 -8.82
N ALA A 138 -3.18 6.26 -9.91
CA ALA A 138 -3.70 6.50 -11.25
C ALA A 138 -4.43 5.23 -11.71
N SER A 139 -5.57 5.40 -12.38
CA SER A 139 -6.46 4.28 -12.76
C SER A 139 -6.80 4.35 -14.26
N PRO A 140 -5.83 4.04 -15.16
CA PRO A 140 -6.13 3.98 -16.58
C PRO A 140 -7.10 2.82 -16.88
N ASP A 141 -8.16 3.08 -17.65
CA ASP A 141 -9.15 2.07 -18.03
C ASP A 141 -8.54 0.94 -18.86
N PRO A 142 -8.79 -0.34 -18.54
CA PRO A 142 -8.36 -1.48 -19.36
C PRO A 142 -8.93 -1.39 -20.78
N ARG A 143 -8.07 -1.46 -21.79
CA ARG A 143 -8.46 -1.52 -23.19
C ARG A 143 -7.29 -1.92 -24.08
N GLU A 144 -7.55 -2.50 -25.24
CA GLU A 144 -6.51 -2.66 -26.23
C GLU A 144 -5.87 -1.31 -26.57
N ALA A 145 -4.56 -1.26 -26.52
CA ALA A 145 -3.75 -0.09 -26.80
C ALA A 145 -2.41 -0.50 -27.42
N THR A 146 -1.85 0.38 -28.24
CA THR A 146 -0.53 0.17 -28.83
C THR A 146 0.36 1.31 -28.37
N PRO A 147 1.39 1.03 -27.54
CA PRO A 147 2.34 2.05 -27.11
C PRO A 147 3.02 2.75 -28.31
N SER A 148 3.16 4.04 -28.24
CA SER A 148 3.81 4.85 -29.27
C SER A 148 5.35 4.71 -29.28
N LEU A 149 5.92 4.20 -28.20
CA LEU A 149 7.34 3.89 -28.03
C LEU A 149 7.53 2.39 -27.80
N SER A 150 8.75 1.89 -27.96
CA SER A 150 9.05 0.49 -27.72
C SER A 150 8.94 0.14 -26.24
N VAL A 151 8.36 -1.02 -25.95
CA VAL A 151 8.25 -1.56 -24.59
C VAL A 151 8.96 -2.90 -24.54
N THR A 152 9.71 -3.14 -23.46
CA THR A 152 10.37 -4.41 -23.15
C THR A 152 10.05 -4.85 -21.75
N ASP A 153 10.11 -6.14 -21.49
CA ASP A 153 9.96 -6.81 -20.20
C ASP A 153 11.30 -7.06 -19.47
N ASP A 154 12.41 -6.53 -20.02
CA ASP A 154 13.75 -6.73 -19.45
C ASP A 154 13.88 -6.08 -18.05
N PRO A 155 14.01 -6.88 -16.98
CA PRO A 155 14.09 -6.37 -15.63
C PRO A 155 15.36 -5.56 -15.36
N THR A 156 16.44 -5.76 -16.15
CA THR A 156 17.67 -4.98 -16.02
C THR A 156 17.48 -3.58 -16.57
N VAL A 157 16.76 -3.44 -17.67
CA VAL A 157 16.40 -2.15 -18.26
C VAL A 157 15.49 -1.38 -17.29
N ALA A 158 14.45 -2.04 -16.76
CA ALA A 158 13.54 -1.46 -15.79
C ALA A 158 14.27 -0.99 -14.51
N TRP A 159 15.13 -1.85 -13.94
CA TRP A 159 15.93 -1.53 -12.76
C TRP A 159 16.88 -0.34 -12.97
N THR A 160 17.57 -0.30 -14.12
CA THR A 160 18.49 0.79 -14.42
C THR A 160 17.76 2.14 -14.44
N TYR A 161 16.57 2.17 -15.04
CA TYR A 161 15.75 3.40 -15.02
C TYR A 161 15.25 3.72 -13.62
N TRP A 162 14.70 2.73 -12.91
CA TRP A 162 14.18 2.94 -11.56
C TRP A 162 15.21 3.58 -10.62
N THR A 163 16.44 3.06 -10.61
CA THR A 163 17.49 3.52 -9.68
C THR A 163 17.89 4.98 -9.87
N ASP A 164 17.76 5.51 -11.09
CA ASP A 164 18.13 6.89 -11.43
C ASP A 164 16.90 7.82 -11.55
N SER A 165 15.68 7.30 -11.36
CA SER A 165 14.45 8.07 -11.58
C SER A 165 14.13 9.05 -10.45
N ASP A 166 13.52 10.18 -10.82
CA ASP A 166 12.91 11.10 -9.84
C ASP A 166 11.80 10.42 -9.03
N ALA A 167 11.11 9.44 -9.65
CA ALA A 167 10.04 8.69 -8.99
C ALA A 167 10.59 7.89 -7.80
N ARG A 168 11.73 7.20 -7.96
CA ARG A 168 12.39 6.50 -6.85
C ARG A 168 12.73 7.44 -5.71
N THR A 169 13.27 8.62 -6.04
CA THR A 169 13.59 9.62 -5.02
C THR A 169 12.34 10.12 -4.30
N ALA A 170 11.27 10.43 -5.05
CA ALA A 170 10.02 10.93 -4.48
C ALA A 170 9.28 9.89 -3.64
N LEU A 171 9.42 8.60 -3.96
CA LEU A 171 8.83 7.47 -3.25
C LEU A 171 9.77 6.84 -2.21
N SER A 172 10.96 7.41 -2.00
CA SER A 172 11.97 6.86 -1.07
C SER A 172 12.35 5.40 -1.36
N GLY A 173 12.34 5.00 -2.64
CA GLY A 173 12.61 3.64 -3.09
C GLY A 173 11.45 2.66 -2.97
N LEU A 174 10.30 3.10 -2.45
CA LEU A 174 9.16 2.24 -2.16
C LEU A 174 8.26 2.02 -3.39
N ALA A 175 7.66 0.85 -3.44
CA ALA A 175 6.63 0.44 -4.38
C ALA A 175 5.59 -0.42 -3.63
N LEU A 176 4.45 -0.73 -4.24
CA LEU A 176 3.52 -1.70 -3.65
C LEU A 176 4.20 -3.03 -3.43
N ASP A 177 4.06 -3.55 -2.23
CA ASP A 177 4.51 -4.90 -1.90
C ASP A 177 3.76 -5.94 -2.74
N ARG A 178 4.46 -6.99 -3.16
CA ARG A 178 3.89 -8.03 -4.04
C ARG A 178 2.89 -8.95 -3.34
N GLU A 179 3.11 -9.23 -2.08
CA GLU A 179 2.36 -10.23 -1.32
C GLU A 179 1.33 -9.57 -0.41
N GLN A 180 1.74 -8.48 0.27
CA GLN A 180 0.89 -7.79 1.23
C GLN A 180 0.08 -6.67 0.57
N SER A 181 -1.24 -6.82 0.57
CA SER A 181 -2.14 -5.79 0.02
C SER A 181 -2.04 -4.48 0.80
N TRP A 182 -2.02 -3.35 0.10
CA TRP A 182 -1.91 -2.00 0.67
C TRP A 182 -0.58 -1.68 1.35
N ALA A 183 0.36 -2.61 1.44
CA ALA A 183 1.71 -2.34 1.94
C ALA A 183 2.62 -1.78 0.85
N LEU A 184 3.61 -1.01 1.28
CA LEU A 184 4.74 -0.61 0.45
C LEU A 184 6.03 -1.14 1.06
N SER A 185 6.86 -1.75 0.23
CA SER A 185 8.20 -2.24 0.53
C SER A 185 9.23 -1.63 -0.43
N GLU A 186 10.50 -1.79 -0.14
CA GLU A 186 11.56 -1.38 -1.05
C GLU A 186 11.53 -2.24 -2.31
N LEU A 187 11.39 -1.60 -3.48
CA LEU A 187 11.47 -2.32 -4.75
C LEU A 187 12.91 -2.73 -5.01
N THR A 188 13.14 -4.03 -5.08
CA THR A 188 14.46 -4.61 -5.32
C THR A 188 14.65 -5.07 -6.77
N ARG A 189 15.91 -5.32 -7.14
CA ARG A 189 16.22 -5.91 -8.44
C ARG A 189 15.68 -7.33 -8.57
N ASP A 190 15.61 -8.06 -7.47
CA ASP A 190 15.12 -9.44 -7.48
C ASP A 190 13.61 -9.48 -7.63
N ASP A 191 12.86 -8.52 -7.08
CA ASP A 191 11.43 -8.37 -7.36
C ASP A 191 11.16 -8.19 -8.85
N LEU A 192 11.89 -7.29 -9.51
CA LEU A 192 11.72 -7.09 -10.95
C LEU A 192 12.06 -8.35 -11.77
N ARG A 193 13.03 -9.18 -11.34
CA ARG A 193 13.32 -10.44 -12.02
C ARG A 193 12.17 -11.44 -11.87
N ILE A 194 11.63 -11.57 -10.67
CA ILE A 194 10.49 -12.46 -10.41
C ILE A 194 9.27 -11.99 -11.23
N LEU A 195 9.00 -10.69 -11.23
CA LEU A 195 7.88 -10.12 -11.98
C LEU A 195 8.06 -10.22 -13.50
N ALA A 196 9.30 -10.22 -14.00
CA ALA A 196 9.57 -10.43 -15.42
C ALA A 196 9.26 -11.87 -15.86
N ASP A 197 9.49 -12.86 -15.01
CA ASP A 197 9.08 -14.26 -15.27
C ASP A 197 7.55 -14.42 -15.36
N GLU A 198 6.80 -13.47 -14.82
CA GLU A 198 5.33 -13.38 -14.83
C GLU A 198 4.80 -12.43 -15.94
N GLU A 199 5.67 -11.98 -16.87
CA GLU A 199 5.33 -10.98 -17.90
C GLU A 199 4.74 -9.68 -17.31
N ALA A 200 5.21 -9.27 -16.11
CA ALA A 200 4.65 -8.19 -15.32
C ALA A 200 5.57 -6.96 -15.22
N VAL A 201 6.58 -6.86 -16.08
CA VAL A 201 7.51 -5.71 -16.14
C VAL A 201 7.35 -4.97 -17.46
N PHE A 202 7.32 -3.65 -17.41
CA PHE A 202 7.15 -2.75 -18.55
C PHE A 202 8.22 -1.68 -18.50
N ALA A 203 9.16 -1.69 -19.43
CA ALA A 203 10.17 -0.64 -19.60
C ALA A 203 10.03 0.00 -20.98
N VAL A 204 9.75 1.30 -21.02
CA VAL A 204 9.62 2.08 -22.26
C VAL A 204 10.98 2.58 -22.69
N THR A 205 11.30 2.39 -23.97
CA THR A 205 12.61 2.76 -24.54
C THR A 205 12.46 3.64 -25.79
N ASP A 206 13.32 4.67 -25.89
CA ASP A 206 13.50 5.53 -27.06
C ASP A 206 14.91 6.14 -27.00
N GLY A 207 15.88 5.45 -27.62
CA GLY A 207 17.30 5.82 -27.51
C GLY A 207 17.92 5.65 -26.12
N GLY A 208 17.16 5.15 -25.17
CA GLY A 208 17.46 4.86 -23.77
C GLY A 208 16.18 4.48 -23.03
N THR A 209 16.25 4.13 -21.77
CA THR A 209 15.03 3.84 -20.98
C THR A 209 14.40 5.14 -20.50
N ARG A 210 13.10 5.31 -20.76
CA ARG A 210 12.32 6.53 -20.53
C ARG A 210 11.23 6.38 -19.46
N ALA A 211 10.77 5.13 -19.22
CA ALA A 211 9.77 4.86 -18.20
C ALA A 211 9.84 3.40 -17.74
N THR A 212 9.28 3.11 -16.56
CA THR A 212 9.07 1.76 -16.08
C THR A 212 7.81 1.64 -15.23
N ALA A 213 7.18 0.47 -15.29
CA ALA A 213 6.17 0.01 -14.35
C ALA A 213 6.35 -1.48 -14.12
N CYS A 214 5.79 -2.00 -13.02
CA CYS A 214 5.65 -3.43 -12.81
C CYS A 214 4.29 -3.73 -12.18
N ARG A 215 3.66 -4.83 -12.56
CA ARG A 215 2.40 -5.29 -11.99
C ARG A 215 2.68 -6.13 -10.74
N ALA A 216 2.20 -5.68 -9.57
CA ALA A 216 2.37 -6.41 -8.33
C ALA A 216 1.47 -7.64 -8.27
N ARG A 217 0.20 -7.50 -8.68
CA ARG A 217 -0.78 -8.58 -8.59
C ARG A 217 -2.05 -8.31 -9.39
N VAL A 218 -2.86 -9.37 -9.54
CA VAL A 218 -4.27 -9.27 -9.91
C VAL A 218 -5.08 -9.75 -8.71
N THR A 219 -6.03 -8.95 -8.26
CA THR A 219 -6.85 -9.22 -7.08
C THR A 219 -8.33 -8.99 -7.37
N ARG A 220 -9.18 -9.25 -6.38
CA ARG A 220 -10.58 -8.82 -6.36
C ARG A 220 -10.78 -7.79 -5.28
N ASP A 221 -11.52 -6.74 -5.62
CA ASP A 221 -11.92 -5.76 -4.61
C ASP A 221 -12.91 -6.42 -3.64
N PRO A 222 -12.64 -6.43 -2.34
CA PRO A 222 -13.53 -7.07 -1.37
C PRO A 222 -14.93 -6.48 -1.30
N GLY A 223 -15.12 -5.25 -1.80
CA GLY A 223 -16.38 -4.52 -1.71
C GLY A 223 -17.36 -4.79 -2.84
N ASP A 224 -16.89 -5.07 -4.06
CA ASP A 224 -17.75 -5.13 -5.25
C ASP A 224 -17.46 -6.27 -6.25
N ASP A 225 -16.66 -7.27 -5.85
CA ASP A 225 -16.26 -8.43 -6.68
C ASP A 225 -15.57 -8.03 -8.02
N VAL A 226 -15.07 -6.81 -8.12
CA VAL A 226 -14.39 -6.27 -9.30
C VAL A 226 -12.97 -6.84 -9.37
N ARG A 227 -12.54 -7.32 -10.55
CA ARG A 227 -11.16 -7.73 -10.78
C ARG A 227 -10.27 -6.50 -11.01
N LEU A 228 -9.18 -6.41 -10.27
CA LEU A 228 -8.29 -5.27 -10.24
C LEU A 228 -6.85 -5.71 -10.52
N ALA A 229 -6.17 -5.07 -11.49
CA ALA A 229 -4.73 -5.17 -11.64
C ALA A 229 -4.04 -4.02 -10.91
N GLU A 230 -3.11 -4.33 -10.01
CA GLU A 230 -2.33 -3.37 -9.26
C GLU A 230 -0.90 -3.33 -9.78
N TYR A 231 -0.47 -2.14 -10.19
CA TYR A 231 0.89 -1.87 -10.63
C TYR A 231 1.66 -1.22 -9.49
N ALA A 232 2.74 -1.87 -9.08
CA ALA A 232 3.51 -1.52 -7.90
C ALA A 232 4.10 -0.12 -7.95
N VAL A 233 4.45 0.33 -9.15
CA VAL A 233 4.94 1.69 -9.40
C VAL A 233 4.77 2.04 -10.86
N GLY A 234 4.55 3.34 -11.14
CA GLY A 234 4.70 3.97 -12.45
C GLY A 234 5.69 5.11 -12.36
N ALA A 235 6.75 5.05 -13.17
CA ALA A 235 7.83 6.04 -13.23
C ALA A 235 8.15 6.41 -14.68
N TRP A 236 8.33 7.70 -14.98
CA TRP A 236 8.61 8.18 -16.34
C TRP A 236 9.33 9.53 -16.34
N ASP A 237 10.01 9.87 -17.43
CA ASP A 237 10.79 11.11 -17.59
C ASP A 237 10.10 12.20 -18.42
N GLY A 238 8.92 11.95 -19.00
CA GLY A 238 8.20 12.92 -19.81
C GLY A 238 6.80 12.45 -20.19
N ALA A 239 6.00 13.35 -20.76
CA ALA A 239 4.61 13.07 -21.09
C ALA A 239 4.43 12.01 -22.20
N ASP A 240 5.34 11.92 -23.16
CA ASP A 240 5.37 10.92 -24.21
C ASP A 240 5.72 9.52 -23.67
N ALA A 241 6.68 9.45 -22.76
CA ALA A 241 7.02 8.22 -22.06
C ALA A 241 5.88 7.76 -21.14
N ALA A 242 5.24 8.70 -20.42
CA ALA A 242 4.03 8.42 -19.64
C ALA A 242 2.91 7.84 -20.52
N ALA A 243 2.65 8.46 -21.68
CA ALA A 243 1.62 7.98 -22.61
C ALA A 243 1.89 6.54 -23.06
N ALA A 244 3.11 6.24 -23.48
CA ALA A 244 3.49 4.90 -23.91
C ALA A 244 3.41 3.87 -22.78
N LEU A 245 3.83 4.24 -21.55
CA LEU A 245 3.71 3.38 -20.37
C LEU A 245 2.26 3.08 -20.01
N PHE A 246 1.40 4.10 -19.98
CA PHE A 246 -0.01 3.92 -19.69
C PHE A 246 -0.74 3.12 -20.76
N ASP A 247 -0.33 3.23 -22.04
CA ASP A 247 -0.88 2.38 -23.10
C ASP A 247 -0.42 0.91 -22.94
N ALA A 248 0.81 0.64 -22.50
CA ALA A 248 1.25 -0.70 -22.17
C ALA A 248 0.45 -1.29 -20.97
N ILE A 249 0.21 -0.49 -19.93
CA ILE A 249 -0.60 -0.89 -18.76
C ILE A 249 -2.05 -1.19 -19.17
N ARG A 250 -2.66 -0.39 -20.05
CA ARG A 250 -4.02 -0.61 -20.56
C ARG A 250 -4.15 -1.90 -21.32
N ASP A 251 -3.17 -2.18 -22.19
CA ASP A 251 -3.14 -3.38 -23.01
C ASP A 251 -2.94 -4.65 -22.18
N ASP A 252 -2.02 -4.60 -21.21
CA ASP A 252 -1.81 -5.68 -20.24
C ASP A 252 -3.08 -5.96 -19.43
N ALA A 253 -3.71 -4.93 -18.89
CA ALA A 253 -4.95 -5.05 -18.12
C ALA A 253 -6.11 -5.63 -18.97
N ALA A 254 -6.21 -5.22 -20.23
CA ALA A 254 -7.21 -5.76 -21.16
C ALA A 254 -6.95 -7.26 -21.46
N ALA A 255 -5.68 -7.64 -21.69
CA ALA A 255 -5.29 -9.03 -21.93
C ALA A 255 -5.59 -9.93 -20.72
N LEU A 256 -5.46 -9.40 -19.49
CA LEU A 256 -5.82 -10.09 -18.24
C LEU A 256 -7.35 -10.17 -18.02
N GLY A 257 -8.14 -9.40 -18.76
CA GLY A 257 -9.58 -9.33 -18.58
C GLY A 257 -9.99 -8.79 -17.21
N VAL A 258 -9.24 -7.82 -16.67
CA VAL A 258 -9.60 -7.13 -15.43
C VAL A 258 -10.54 -5.97 -15.70
N ASP A 259 -11.33 -5.61 -14.68
CA ASP A 259 -12.33 -4.54 -14.80
C ASP A 259 -11.71 -3.16 -14.54
N ARG A 260 -10.70 -3.09 -13.68
CA ARG A 260 -10.03 -1.86 -13.24
C ARG A 260 -8.52 -2.03 -13.13
N THR A 261 -7.82 -0.89 -13.12
CA THR A 261 -6.41 -0.81 -12.80
C THR A 261 -6.15 0.15 -11.65
N ARG A 262 -5.03 -0.04 -10.97
CA ARG A 262 -4.51 0.87 -9.97
C ARG A 262 -2.99 0.92 -10.07
N VAL A 263 -2.45 2.09 -10.39
CA VAL A 263 -1.00 2.33 -10.56
C VAL A 263 -0.54 3.28 -9.47
N LEU A 264 0.42 2.88 -8.65
CA LEU A 264 1.05 3.78 -7.69
C LEU A 264 1.95 4.76 -8.44
N ILE A 265 1.72 6.05 -8.27
CA ILE A 265 2.54 7.11 -8.86
C ILE A 265 3.01 8.09 -7.79
N PRO A 266 4.19 8.72 -7.95
CA PRO A 266 4.64 9.76 -7.01
C PRO A 266 3.66 10.94 -6.95
N GLU A 267 3.37 11.43 -5.74
CA GLU A 267 2.61 12.67 -5.54
C GLU A 267 3.51 13.87 -5.79
N THR A 268 3.85 14.12 -7.04
CA THR A 268 4.55 15.33 -7.47
C THR A 268 3.73 16.07 -8.52
N PRO A 269 3.83 17.40 -8.62
CA PRO A 269 3.10 18.16 -9.63
C PRO A 269 3.31 17.63 -11.05
N ARG A 270 4.55 17.18 -11.37
CA ARG A 270 4.90 16.66 -12.69
C ARG A 270 4.18 15.32 -12.96
N HIS A 271 4.31 14.34 -12.05
CA HIS A 271 3.72 13.00 -12.26
C HIS A 271 2.20 13.07 -12.31
N VAL A 272 1.58 13.80 -11.38
CA VAL A 272 0.11 13.94 -11.34
C VAL A 272 -0.42 14.64 -12.59
N ALA A 273 0.20 15.75 -13.02
CA ALA A 273 -0.22 16.46 -14.22
C ALA A 273 -0.05 15.64 -15.50
N GLN A 274 1.04 14.86 -15.61
CA GLN A 274 1.29 14.01 -16.78
C GLN A 274 0.37 12.78 -16.77
N ALA A 275 0.10 12.15 -15.63
CA ALA A 275 -0.92 11.09 -15.51
C ALA A 275 -2.30 11.59 -15.94
N ALA A 276 -2.72 12.76 -15.48
CA ALA A 276 -3.97 13.38 -15.90
C ALA A 276 -4.01 13.67 -17.42
N ALA A 277 -2.91 14.15 -18.00
CA ALA A 277 -2.82 14.45 -19.43
C ALA A 277 -2.99 13.19 -20.32
N VAL A 278 -2.60 12.02 -19.83
CA VAL A 278 -2.77 10.73 -20.53
C VAL A 278 -4.05 9.99 -20.12
N ARG A 279 -4.99 10.69 -19.45
CA ARG A 279 -6.25 10.10 -18.97
C ARG A 279 -6.05 8.89 -18.06
N GLY A 280 -5.07 8.97 -17.17
CA GLY A 280 -4.98 8.11 -16.03
C GLY A 280 -5.74 8.81 -14.90
N ASP A 281 -7.00 8.45 -14.67
CA ASP A 281 -7.80 9.05 -13.61
C ASP A 281 -7.06 8.91 -12.28
N THR A 282 -6.80 10.05 -11.64
CA THR A 282 -6.03 10.06 -10.38
C THR A 282 -6.97 10.16 -9.19
N SER A 283 -6.61 9.49 -8.10
CA SER A 283 -7.36 9.60 -6.83
C SER A 283 -7.45 11.07 -6.36
N ASP A 284 -8.53 11.43 -5.68
CA ASP A 284 -8.80 12.81 -5.22
C ASP A 284 -7.74 13.29 -4.21
N TRP A 285 -7.26 12.39 -3.36
CA TRP A 285 -6.36 12.69 -2.27
C TRP A 285 -5.07 11.90 -2.35
N PRO A 286 -3.92 12.51 -2.00
CA PRO A 286 -2.69 11.77 -1.81
C PRO A 286 -2.77 10.87 -0.57
N THR A 287 -1.89 9.89 -0.55
CA THR A 287 -1.68 9.01 0.59
C THR A 287 -0.25 9.19 1.07
N PHE A 288 -0.07 9.26 2.38
CA PHE A 288 1.26 9.38 3.00
C PHE A 288 1.74 8.03 3.50
N VAL A 289 3.01 7.76 3.31
CA VAL A 289 3.73 6.69 3.97
C VAL A 289 4.59 7.32 5.06
N CYS A 290 4.47 6.79 6.27
CA CYS A 290 5.31 7.20 7.40
C CYS A 290 6.17 6.01 7.83
N SER A 291 7.38 6.28 8.32
CA SER A 291 8.35 5.28 8.77
C SER A 291 8.83 5.56 10.18
N ALA A 292 9.02 4.51 10.96
CA ALA A 292 9.67 4.54 12.27
C ALA A 292 10.96 3.74 12.21
N ASP A 293 12.06 4.29 12.73
CA ASP A 293 13.34 3.62 12.91
C ASP A 293 13.23 2.71 14.15
N LEU A 294 13.63 1.45 14.01
CA LEU A 294 13.60 0.43 15.07
C LEU A 294 15.01 0.06 15.58
N THR A 295 16.07 0.81 15.15
CA THR A 295 17.46 0.54 15.56
C THR A 295 17.92 1.30 16.80
#